data_6306daa3bead5f10fd0b7b3601554bfd
#
_entry.id   6306daa3bead5f10fd0b7b3601554bfd
#
_cell.length_a   1.000
_cell.length_b   1.000
_cell.length_c   1.000
_cell.angle_alpha   90.00
_cell.angle_beta   90.00
_cell.angle_gamma   90.00
#
_symmetry.space_group_name_H-M   'P 1'
#
loop_
_entity.id
_entity.type
_entity.pdbx_description
1 polymer ?
#
loop_
_entity_poly.entity_id
_entity_poly.type
_entity_poly.pdbx_seq_one_letter_code
_entity_poly.pdbx_strand_id
1 'polypeptide(L)'
;RVTHNDTKINNVMMDVDTDEAVCVIDLDTVMPGLSLYDFGDLVRTAVSPAAEDEPDLGEVLVRMPMFEALAEGYIDACHCLCDAELDNLAFAGSLISLETGMRFLTDYLEGDVYFKTQRNSQNLDRARTQLKLVEQLEQKQAEMQAFVNRVAKASR
;
A
#
# COMPACT_ATOMS: atom_id res chain seq x y z
N ARG A 1 7.96 -15.11 5.60
CA ARG A 1 8.24 -15.47 4.19
C ARG A 1 9.40 -14.63 3.66
N VAL A 2 9.82 -14.87 2.42
CA VAL A 2 10.67 -13.91 1.72
C VAL A 2 9.73 -12.88 1.07
N THR A 3 9.95 -11.62 1.35
CA THR A 3 9.10 -10.50 0.95
C THR A 3 9.94 -9.41 0.29
N HIS A 4 9.34 -8.58 -0.51
CA HIS A 4 10.00 -7.47 -1.20
C HIS A 4 10.24 -6.29 -0.24
N ASN A 5 9.26 -6.00 0.62
CA ASN A 5 9.23 -4.92 1.63
C ASN A 5 9.28 -3.47 1.09
N ASP A 6 9.11 -3.29 -0.22
CA ASP A 6 8.93 -1.98 -0.88
C ASP A 6 8.15 -2.19 -2.19
N THR A 7 6.96 -2.78 -2.08
CA THR A 7 6.11 -3.16 -3.22
C THR A 7 5.29 -2.01 -3.80
N LYS A 8 5.72 -0.78 -3.55
CA LYS A 8 5.06 0.39 -4.15
C LYS A 8 4.93 0.22 -5.67
N ILE A 9 3.84 0.70 -6.23
CA ILE A 9 3.53 0.55 -7.66
C ILE A 9 4.65 1.09 -8.57
N ASN A 10 5.42 2.07 -8.10
CA ASN A 10 6.55 2.64 -8.84
C ASN A 10 7.71 1.66 -9.03
N ASN A 11 7.74 0.55 -8.30
CA ASN A 11 8.74 -0.51 -8.46
C ASN A 11 8.27 -1.62 -9.43
N VAL A 12 7.17 -1.41 -10.14
CA VAL A 12 6.72 -2.26 -11.23
C VAL A 12 6.94 -1.55 -12.55
N MET A 13 7.73 -2.13 -13.43
CA MET A 13 7.89 -1.64 -14.79
C MET A 13 6.74 -2.14 -15.66
N MET A 14 6.14 -1.22 -16.40
CA MET A 14 5.04 -1.51 -17.33
C MET A 14 5.53 -1.37 -18.76
N ASP A 15 5.04 -2.24 -19.65
CA ASP A 15 5.21 -2.07 -21.08
C ASP A 15 4.37 -0.88 -21.57
N VAL A 16 4.99 0.04 -22.31
CA VAL A 16 4.36 1.31 -22.72
C VAL A 16 3.27 1.14 -23.79
N ASP A 17 3.33 0.04 -24.54
CA ASP A 17 2.40 -0.21 -25.65
C ASP A 17 1.23 -1.12 -25.23
N THR A 18 1.46 -2.02 -24.27
CA THR A 18 0.46 -3.03 -23.85
C THR A 18 -0.13 -2.78 -22.46
N ASP A 19 0.47 -1.88 -21.66
CA ASP A 19 0.14 -1.68 -20.24
C ASP A 19 0.30 -2.94 -19.37
N GLU A 20 1.08 -3.92 -19.84
CA GLU A 20 1.37 -5.15 -19.09
C GLU A 20 2.56 -4.95 -18.14
N ALA A 21 2.49 -5.57 -16.96
CA ALA A 21 3.61 -5.60 -16.03
C ALA A 21 4.75 -6.47 -16.60
N VAL A 22 5.95 -5.89 -16.71
CA VAL A 22 7.13 -6.55 -17.29
C VAL A 22 8.05 -7.13 -16.23
N CYS A 23 8.38 -6.35 -15.21
CA CYS A 23 9.23 -6.83 -14.12
C CYS A 23 9.09 -5.95 -12.86
N VAL A 24 9.49 -6.52 -11.73
CA VAL A 24 9.65 -5.82 -10.44
C VAL A 24 11.11 -5.42 -10.29
N ILE A 25 11.35 -4.21 -9.82
CA ILE A 25 12.68 -3.62 -9.61
C ILE A 25 12.88 -3.21 -8.15
N ASP A 26 14.07 -2.68 -7.82
CA ASP A 26 14.40 -2.18 -6.48
C ASP A 26 14.39 -3.30 -5.42
N LEU A 27 15.19 -4.35 -5.68
CA LEU A 27 15.21 -5.60 -4.91
C LEU A 27 16.12 -5.56 -3.66
N ASP A 28 16.67 -4.41 -3.29
CA ASP A 28 17.62 -4.27 -2.17
C ASP A 28 16.98 -4.46 -0.78
N THR A 29 15.65 -4.36 -0.71
CA THR A 29 14.87 -4.61 0.51
C THR A 29 14.35 -6.05 0.64
N VAL A 30 14.65 -6.93 -0.32
CA VAL A 30 14.18 -8.33 -0.29
C VAL A 30 14.83 -9.08 0.86
N MET A 31 14.01 -9.48 1.83
CA MET A 31 14.44 -10.19 3.04
C MET A 31 13.28 -10.98 3.68
N PRO A 32 13.55 -11.81 4.71
CA PRO A 32 12.45 -12.42 5.49
C PRO A 32 11.56 -11.37 6.12
N GLY A 33 10.25 -11.50 5.87
CA GLY A 33 9.22 -10.56 6.35
C GLY A 33 7.83 -11.18 6.37
N LEU A 34 6.82 -10.33 6.53
CA LEU A 34 5.41 -10.71 6.49
C LEU A 34 4.82 -10.37 5.11
N SER A 35 4.17 -11.33 4.48
CA SER A 35 3.48 -11.12 3.20
C SER A 35 2.45 -9.98 3.25
N LEU A 36 1.90 -9.71 4.44
CA LEU A 36 1.01 -8.59 4.68
C LEU A 36 1.66 -7.22 4.44
N TYR A 37 2.97 -7.09 4.67
CA TYR A 37 3.68 -5.84 4.41
C TYR A 37 3.74 -5.52 2.92
N ASP A 38 4.01 -6.52 2.09
CA ASP A 38 4.00 -6.35 0.64
C ASP A 38 2.60 -5.95 0.14
N PHE A 39 1.56 -6.66 0.56
CA PHE A 39 0.20 -6.29 0.18
C PHE A 39 -0.20 -4.91 0.72
N GLY A 40 0.17 -4.60 1.95
CA GLY A 40 -0.11 -3.31 2.57
C GLY A 40 0.50 -2.14 1.80
N ASP A 41 1.73 -2.29 1.30
CA ASP A 41 2.40 -1.25 0.54
C ASP A 41 1.83 -1.09 -0.88
N LEU A 42 1.41 -2.19 -1.53
CA LEU A 42 0.62 -2.13 -2.76
C LEU A 42 -0.67 -1.32 -2.56
N VAL A 43 -1.43 -1.62 -1.51
CA VAL A 43 -2.66 -0.88 -1.17
C VAL A 43 -2.35 0.59 -0.93
N ARG A 44 -1.38 0.89 -0.06
CA ARG A 44 -0.99 2.26 0.28
C ARG A 44 -0.70 3.12 -0.95
N THR A 45 -0.01 2.56 -1.94
CA THR A 45 0.48 3.32 -3.10
C THR A 45 -0.47 3.35 -4.29
N ALA A 46 -1.45 2.45 -4.37
CA ALA A 46 -2.29 2.31 -5.56
C ALA A 46 -3.77 2.65 -5.35
N VAL A 47 -4.31 2.52 -4.13
CA VAL A 47 -5.77 2.67 -3.94
C VAL A 47 -6.25 4.10 -4.00
N SER A 48 -5.39 5.09 -3.70
CA SER A 48 -5.75 6.50 -3.81
C SER A 48 -5.28 7.10 -5.13
N PRO A 49 -6.06 8.00 -5.75
CA PRO A 49 -5.61 8.79 -6.89
C PRO A 49 -4.68 9.93 -6.49
N ALA A 50 -4.67 10.32 -5.21
CA ALA A 50 -3.90 11.44 -4.69
C ALA A 50 -2.40 11.16 -4.73
N ALA A 51 -1.60 12.20 -4.92
CA ALA A 51 -0.15 12.13 -4.77
C ALA A 51 0.22 11.83 -3.30
N GLU A 52 1.44 11.30 -3.08
CA GLU A 52 1.91 10.97 -1.72
C GLU A 52 2.00 12.20 -0.80
N ASP A 53 2.24 13.38 -1.38
CA ASP A 53 2.34 14.67 -0.68
C ASP A 53 1.20 15.63 -1.04
N GLU A 54 0.01 15.09 -1.34
CA GLU A 54 -1.19 15.86 -1.70
C GLU A 54 -1.62 16.79 -0.56
N PRO A 55 -1.62 18.11 -0.76
CA PRO A 55 -2.02 19.05 0.28
C PRO A 55 -3.53 19.12 0.50
N ASP A 56 -4.34 18.80 -0.54
CA ASP A 56 -5.80 18.72 -0.42
C ASP A 56 -6.22 17.32 0.03
N LEU A 57 -6.44 17.17 1.33
CA LEU A 57 -6.86 15.91 1.91
C LEU A 57 -8.25 15.43 1.44
N GLY A 58 -9.03 16.28 0.77
CA GLY A 58 -10.29 15.89 0.13
C GLY A 58 -10.10 14.98 -1.07
N GLU A 59 -8.93 15.03 -1.73
CA GLU A 59 -8.58 14.17 -2.86
C GLU A 59 -8.09 12.78 -2.43
N VAL A 60 -7.79 12.59 -1.13
CA VAL A 60 -7.32 11.30 -0.60
C VAL A 60 -8.49 10.37 -0.35
N LEU A 61 -8.76 9.51 -1.33
CA LEU A 61 -9.92 8.61 -1.36
C LEU A 61 -9.47 7.16 -1.60
N VAL A 62 -10.19 6.20 -1.04
CA VAL A 62 -10.01 4.78 -1.37
C VAL A 62 -10.92 4.37 -2.51
N ARG A 63 -10.34 3.99 -3.63
CA ARG A 63 -11.03 3.44 -4.79
C ARG A 63 -11.19 1.93 -4.63
N MET A 64 -12.39 1.48 -4.22
CA MET A 64 -12.67 0.06 -4.00
C MET A 64 -12.34 -0.83 -5.21
N PRO A 65 -12.65 -0.47 -6.48
CA PRO A 65 -12.26 -1.29 -7.62
C PRO A 65 -10.75 -1.54 -7.73
N MET A 66 -9.92 -0.58 -7.29
CA MET A 66 -8.47 -0.76 -7.27
C MET A 66 -8.05 -1.74 -6.18
N PHE A 67 -8.61 -1.61 -4.97
CA PHE A 67 -8.37 -2.58 -3.89
C PHE A 67 -8.80 -4.00 -4.30
N GLU A 68 -9.96 -4.13 -4.93
CA GLU A 68 -10.50 -5.40 -5.39
C GLU A 68 -9.56 -6.08 -6.41
N ALA A 69 -9.07 -5.34 -7.39
CA ALA A 69 -8.12 -5.85 -8.38
C ALA A 69 -6.78 -6.29 -7.75
N LEU A 70 -6.26 -5.48 -6.80
CA LEU A 70 -5.04 -5.84 -6.06
C LEU A 70 -5.23 -7.10 -5.22
N ALA A 71 -6.34 -7.21 -4.49
CA ALA A 71 -6.61 -8.35 -3.63
C ALA A 71 -6.82 -9.63 -4.44
N GLU A 72 -7.55 -9.56 -5.55
CA GLU A 72 -7.78 -10.69 -6.45
C GLU A 72 -6.46 -11.19 -7.05
N GLY A 73 -5.66 -10.29 -7.64
CA GLY A 73 -4.37 -10.65 -8.23
C GLY A 73 -3.37 -11.18 -7.19
N TYR A 74 -3.34 -10.59 -5.98
CA TYR A 74 -2.43 -11.03 -4.93
C TYR A 74 -2.80 -12.41 -4.39
N ILE A 75 -4.09 -12.68 -4.15
CA ILE A 75 -4.57 -13.99 -3.68
C ILE A 75 -4.36 -15.07 -4.75
N ASP A 76 -4.65 -14.74 -6.02
CA ASP A 76 -4.46 -15.67 -7.13
C ASP A 76 -2.98 -16.04 -7.34
N ALA A 77 -2.07 -15.07 -7.23
CA ALA A 77 -0.64 -15.32 -7.40
C ALA A 77 0.01 -15.97 -6.16
N CYS A 78 -0.47 -15.67 -4.96
CA CYS A 78 0.16 -16.05 -3.70
C CYS A 78 -0.55 -17.24 -3.01
N HIS A 79 -0.52 -18.41 -3.63
CA HIS A 79 -1.15 -19.63 -3.10
C HIS A 79 -0.62 -20.10 -1.74
N CYS A 80 0.42 -19.45 -1.22
CA CYS A 80 1.03 -19.77 0.07
C CYS A 80 0.38 -19.05 1.27
N LEU A 81 -0.61 -18.17 1.05
CA LEU A 81 -1.27 -17.44 2.13
C LEU A 81 -2.05 -18.39 3.05
N CYS A 82 -1.81 -18.26 4.36
CA CYS A 82 -2.59 -18.98 5.36
C CYS A 82 -3.84 -18.18 5.79
N ASP A 83 -4.75 -18.83 6.52
CA ASP A 83 -6.00 -18.19 6.97
C ASP A 83 -5.74 -16.91 7.78
N ALA A 84 -4.74 -16.92 8.67
CA ALA A 84 -4.38 -15.74 9.45
C ALA A 84 -3.88 -14.57 8.59
N GLU A 85 -3.20 -14.84 7.47
CA GLU A 85 -2.78 -13.80 6.52
C GLU A 85 -3.99 -13.26 5.75
N LEU A 86 -4.90 -14.12 5.31
CA LEU A 86 -6.13 -13.71 4.64
C LEU A 86 -7.07 -12.90 5.55
N ASP A 87 -7.20 -13.29 6.82
CA ASP A 87 -8.02 -12.60 7.81
C ASP A 87 -7.50 -11.18 8.13
N ASN A 88 -6.24 -10.90 7.86
CA ASN A 88 -5.59 -9.60 8.11
C ASN A 88 -5.24 -8.84 6.81
N LEU A 89 -5.59 -9.35 5.64
CA LEU A 89 -5.17 -8.75 4.38
C LEU A 89 -5.75 -7.34 4.20
N ALA A 90 -7.02 -7.13 4.52
CA ALA A 90 -7.66 -5.82 4.46
C ALA A 90 -7.07 -4.81 5.47
N PHE A 91 -6.57 -5.28 6.61
CA PHE A 91 -5.92 -4.43 7.62
C PHE A 91 -4.52 -3.98 7.21
N ALA A 92 -3.83 -4.75 6.39
CA ALA A 92 -2.44 -4.51 6.03
C ALA A 92 -2.21 -3.11 5.42
N GLY A 93 -3.12 -2.63 4.57
CA GLY A 93 -3.06 -1.29 3.98
C GLY A 93 -3.05 -0.18 5.03
N SER A 94 -3.94 -0.26 6.03
CA SER A 94 -3.99 0.71 7.12
C SER A 94 -2.72 0.68 7.96
N LEU A 95 -2.20 -0.51 8.26
CA LEU A 95 -0.97 -0.67 9.05
C LEU A 95 0.24 -0.02 8.37
N ILE A 96 0.49 -0.31 7.11
CA ILE A 96 1.65 0.21 6.38
C ILE A 96 1.51 1.71 6.10
N SER A 97 0.28 2.20 5.83
CA SER A 97 0.02 3.63 5.70
C SER A 97 0.30 4.37 7.01
N LEU A 98 -0.11 3.81 8.16
CA LEU A 98 0.17 4.40 9.47
C LEU A 98 1.66 4.43 9.77
N GLU A 99 2.37 3.32 9.57
CA GLU A 99 3.82 3.23 9.76
C GLU A 99 4.55 4.27 8.91
N THR A 100 4.22 4.35 7.62
CA THR A 100 4.85 5.29 6.69
C THR A 100 4.52 6.75 7.07
N GLY A 101 3.28 7.03 7.45
CA GLY A 101 2.86 8.35 7.94
C GLY A 101 3.63 8.79 9.18
N MET A 102 3.83 7.88 10.13
CA MET A 102 4.66 8.17 11.32
C MET A 102 6.13 8.43 10.95
N ARG A 103 6.70 7.69 9.99
CA ARG A 103 8.08 7.90 9.53
C ARG A 103 8.24 9.27 8.87
N PHE A 104 7.31 9.70 8.02
CA PHE A 104 7.33 11.05 7.43
C PHE A 104 7.18 12.14 8.49
N LEU A 105 6.29 11.94 9.48
CA LEU A 105 6.11 12.91 10.55
C LEU A 105 7.36 13.02 11.42
N THR A 106 7.99 11.90 11.76
CA THR A 106 9.24 11.86 12.53
C THR A 106 10.34 12.64 11.80
N ASP A 107 10.54 12.36 10.51
CA ASP A 107 11.56 13.03 9.70
C ASP A 107 11.31 14.54 9.60
N TYR A 108 10.05 14.96 9.44
CA TYR A 108 9.69 16.38 9.46
C TYR A 108 10.05 17.04 10.80
N LEU A 109 9.78 16.37 11.93
CA LEU A 109 10.11 16.89 13.26
C LEU A 109 11.62 16.95 13.53
N GLU A 110 12.39 16.08 12.89
CA GLU A 110 13.85 16.02 12.95
C GLU A 110 14.53 16.97 11.97
N GLY A 111 13.77 17.66 11.11
CA GLY A 111 14.28 18.66 10.16
C GLY A 111 14.54 18.13 8.75
N ASP A 112 13.79 17.14 8.30
CA ASP A 112 13.82 16.57 6.94
C ASP A 112 15.21 15.99 6.58
N VAL A 113 15.75 15.13 7.43
CA VAL A 113 17.12 14.60 7.30
C VAL A 113 17.19 13.25 6.55
N TYR A 114 16.13 12.50 6.50
CA TYR A 114 16.08 11.14 5.93
C TYR A 114 15.49 11.10 4.52
N PHE A 115 14.24 11.58 4.36
CA PHE A 115 13.56 11.58 3.07
C PHE A 115 13.91 12.82 2.26
N LYS A 116 14.24 12.64 0.98
CA LYS A 116 14.47 13.77 0.08
C LYS A 116 13.22 14.62 -0.06
N THR A 117 13.34 15.92 0.16
CA THR A 117 12.28 16.90 -0.02
C THR A 117 12.65 17.88 -1.14
N GLN A 118 11.65 18.35 -1.88
CA GLN A 118 11.78 19.35 -2.93
C GLN A 118 11.23 20.73 -2.50
N ARG A 119 10.48 20.76 -1.41
CA ARG A 119 9.85 21.95 -0.85
C ARG A 119 9.72 21.86 0.67
N ASN A 120 9.58 23.00 1.30
CA ASN A 120 9.33 23.07 2.75
C ASN A 120 8.05 22.31 3.12
N SER A 121 8.04 21.64 4.26
CA SER A 121 6.91 20.89 4.83
C SER A 121 6.40 19.73 3.95
N GLN A 122 7.16 19.28 2.95
CA GLN A 122 6.72 18.18 2.09
C GLN A 122 6.49 16.90 2.89
N ASN A 123 7.36 16.56 3.85
CA ASN A 123 7.15 15.37 4.69
C ASN A 123 5.97 15.53 5.67
N LEU A 124 5.63 16.77 6.06
CA LEU A 124 4.40 17.02 6.82
C LEU A 124 3.15 16.73 5.96
N ASP A 125 3.15 17.16 4.70
CA ASP A 125 2.04 16.87 3.79
C ASP A 125 1.96 15.38 3.50
N ARG A 126 3.09 14.69 3.26
CA ARG A 126 3.14 13.23 3.14
C ARG A 126 2.53 12.54 4.37
N ALA A 127 2.92 12.96 5.58
CA ALA A 127 2.37 12.41 6.81
C ALA A 127 0.85 12.58 6.89
N ARG A 128 0.34 13.77 6.57
CA ARG A 128 -1.10 14.08 6.57
C ARG A 128 -1.86 13.23 5.55
N THR A 129 -1.30 13.07 4.35
CA THR A 129 -1.88 12.23 3.29
C THR A 129 -1.98 10.78 3.73
N GLN A 130 -0.91 10.22 4.33
CA GLN A 130 -0.93 8.85 4.85
C GLN A 130 -1.93 8.68 5.99
N LEU A 131 -1.99 9.59 6.94
CA LEU A 131 -2.96 9.53 8.05
C LEU A 131 -4.40 9.66 7.54
N LYS A 132 -4.64 10.49 6.52
CA LYS A 132 -5.95 10.57 5.87
C LYS A 132 -6.31 9.28 5.13
N LEU A 133 -5.33 8.64 4.50
CA LEU A 133 -5.54 7.34 3.85
C LEU A 133 -5.89 6.26 4.88
N VAL A 134 -5.24 6.24 6.05
CA VAL A 134 -5.62 5.35 7.17
C VAL A 134 -7.09 5.52 7.54
N GLU A 135 -7.54 6.76 7.76
CA GLU A 135 -8.95 7.05 8.07
C GLU A 135 -9.91 6.48 7.01
N GLN A 136 -9.57 6.63 5.72
CA GLN A 136 -10.39 6.13 4.61
C GLN A 136 -10.38 4.59 4.52
N LEU A 137 -9.23 3.96 4.77
CA LEU A 137 -9.10 2.50 4.78
C LEU A 137 -9.86 1.88 5.94
N GLU A 138 -9.79 2.46 7.14
CA GLU A 138 -10.54 2.00 8.32
C GLU A 138 -12.05 2.06 8.10
N GLN A 139 -12.57 3.12 7.47
CA GLN A 139 -13.98 3.25 7.14
C GLN A 139 -14.47 2.15 6.19
N LYS A 140 -13.59 1.63 5.32
CA LYS A 140 -13.90 0.59 4.33
C LYS A 140 -13.43 -0.81 4.72
N GLN A 141 -12.79 -0.98 5.86
CA GLN A 141 -12.15 -2.24 6.26
C GLN A 141 -13.10 -3.44 6.21
N ALA A 142 -14.33 -3.28 6.69
CA ALA A 142 -15.32 -4.37 6.69
C ALA A 142 -15.72 -4.79 5.27
N GLU A 143 -15.88 -3.83 4.36
CA GLU A 143 -16.19 -4.07 2.95
C GLU A 143 -15.03 -4.77 2.25
N MET A 144 -13.80 -4.28 2.46
CA MET A 144 -12.57 -4.87 1.93
C MET A 144 -12.36 -6.31 2.44
N GLN A 145 -12.56 -6.57 3.74
CA GLN A 145 -12.41 -7.91 4.29
C GLN A 145 -13.49 -8.87 3.77
N ALA A 146 -14.71 -8.39 3.57
CA ALA A 146 -15.77 -9.20 2.96
C ALA A 146 -15.40 -9.61 1.51
N PHE A 147 -14.76 -8.70 0.75
CA PHE A 147 -14.25 -9.01 -0.58
C PHE A 147 -13.14 -10.07 -0.53
N VAL A 148 -12.12 -9.88 0.30
CA VAL A 148 -11.01 -10.84 0.48
C VAL A 148 -11.55 -12.23 0.81
N ASN A 149 -12.49 -12.34 1.75
CA ASN A 149 -13.08 -13.61 2.14
C ASN A 149 -13.84 -14.29 0.99
N ARG A 150 -14.48 -13.51 0.11
CA ARG A 150 -15.17 -14.03 -1.08
C ARG A 150 -14.17 -14.59 -2.10
N VAL A 151 -13.12 -13.85 -2.42
CA VAL A 151 -12.09 -14.27 -3.37
C VAL A 151 -11.34 -15.50 -2.85
N ALA A 152 -10.91 -15.49 -1.59
CA ALA A 152 -10.20 -16.62 -0.99
C ALA A 152 -11.00 -17.93 -0.96
N LYS A 153 -12.35 -17.86 -0.90
CA LYS A 153 -13.22 -19.04 -1.01
C LYS A 153 -13.34 -19.54 -2.45
N ALA A 154 -13.23 -18.68 -3.43
CA ALA A 154 -13.32 -19.06 -4.84
C ALA A 154 -12.01 -19.65 -5.39
N SER A 155 -10.87 -19.30 -4.78
CA SER A 155 -9.52 -19.78 -5.18
C SER A 155 -9.09 -21.08 -4.48
N ARG A 156 -9.92 -21.64 -3.59
CA ARG A 156 -9.73 -22.95 -2.91
C ARG A 156 -10.58 -24.04 -3.55
#